data_6780de0b8c6f4e417fa1892f8cf4e013
#
_entry.id   6780de0b8c6f4e417fa1892f8cf4e013
#
_cell.length_a   1.000
_cell.length_b   1.000
_cell.length_c   1.000
_cell.angle_alpha   90.00
_cell.angle_beta   90.00
_cell.angle_gamma   90.00
#
_symmetry.space_group_name_H-M   'P 1'
#
loop_
_entity.id
_entity.type
_entity.pdbx_description
1 polymer ?
#
loop_
_entity_poly.entity_id
_entity_poly.type
_entity_poly.pdbx_seq_one_letter_code
_entity_poly.pdbx_strand_id
1 'polypeptide(L)'
;MIKRQGLFQRQIAKIIGEISVLRTTISNIFIHGSLNEQYSLDSSRVDYSLARALYYNTDDRYKLGAAFARPVINTTTGFMGVPHFSHENPDANTELETAFDKWSSRLIRINRNTLRDGDVFARIVRRKSRFDKHETFDIDLIPPEWVIPIPDPLNGGYMEIIIKMPVENKDENGEPRYLYTVIEKITPTSREITIDGDAPFDIKKRLEGTYENPWGFIPIVHFKNESEDYQLFGSSDLEPIEPFMKAYHDVMLFSVQGTKLFSRPKVKMKLQDVKKFIEDNFSREEIEKGKIKFDNKEIFLMQQGDDIEFITADQGLEGVTTLLKFLFFNIVDASETPEFAFGTAVQSSKASVSEQMVPLVRKVRRKRAMFEEPYIELASMYLAMWAKVNRIKLDTYNVGIDWDEITPRDEQGIAQTIKTLVDGLATAVETRLISLESASEFLREFVPSMLPWLDADAQEDEQRRVAKSMAFLARVEDGFGFEELENEEGA
;
A
#
# COMPACT_ATOMS: atom_id res chain seq x y z
N MET A 1 4.16 -40.28 42.65
CA MET A 1 3.69 -40.98 41.40
C MET A 1 2.57 -40.21 40.66
N ILE A 2 1.65 -39.56 41.33
CA ILE A 2 0.48 -38.90 40.70
C ILE A 2 0.84 -37.69 39.78
N LYS A 3 1.91 -36.91 40.05
CA LYS A 3 2.33 -35.80 39.19
C LYS A 3 2.91 -36.19 37.82
N ARG A 4 3.47 -37.40 37.68
CA ARG A 4 4.02 -37.90 36.40
C ARG A 4 2.94 -38.41 35.44
N GLN A 5 1.82 -38.91 35.96
CA GLN A 5 0.69 -39.35 35.13
C GLN A 5 -0.02 -38.16 34.44
N GLY A 6 -0.14 -37.03 35.12
CA GLY A 6 -0.76 -35.83 34.51
C GLY A 6 0.06 -35.19 33.38
N LEU A 7 1.39 -35.29 33.45
CA LEU A 7 2.27 -34.77 32.38
C LEU A 7 2.23 -35.70 31.13
N PHE A 8 2.19 -37.00 31.33
CA PHE A 8 2.10 -37.97 30.27
C PHE A 8 0.75 -37.89 29.55
N GLN A 9 -0.35 -37.76 30.31
CA GLN A 9 -1.68 -37.52 29.71
C GLN A 9 -1.79 -36.21 28.94
N ARG A 10 -1.15 -35.13 29.40
CA ARG A 10 -1.09 -33.85 28.64
C ARG A 10 -0.28 -33.96 27.36
N GLN A 11 0.83 -34.73 27.38
CA GLN A 11 1.60 -34.98 26.17
C GLN A 11 0.84 -35.84 25.15
N ILE A 12 0.14 -36.87 25.62
CA ILE A 12 -0.73 -37.70 24.76
C ILE A 12 -1.87 -36.86 24.19
N ALA A 13 -2.52 -36.02 24.99
CA ALA A 13 -3.58 -35.13 24.50
C ALA A 13 -3.08 -34.14 23.44
N LYS A 14 -1.85 -33.62 23.60
CA LYS A 14 -1.21 -32.78 22.61
C LYS A 14 -0.91 -33.51 21.30
N ILE A 15 -0.36 -34.73 21.40
CA ILE A 15 -0.08 -35.60 20.24
C ILE A 15 -1.38 -36.01 19.53
N ILE A 16 -2.44 -36.33 20.27
CA ILE A 16 -3.77 -36.60 19.69
C ILE A 16 -4.35 -35.39 19.02
N GLY A 17 -4.16 -34.18 19.60
CA GLY A 17 -4.54 -32.90 18.98
C GLY A 17 -3.79 -32.66 17.66
N GLU A 18 -2.48 -32.86 17.65
CA GLU A 18 -1.66 -32.73 16.44
C GLU A 18 -2.02 -33.78 15.38
N ILE A 19 -2.31 -35.04 15.80
CA ILE A 19 -2.78 -36.07 14.88
C ILE A 19 -4.18 -35.79 14.35
N SER A 20 -5.07 -35.18 15.13
CA SER A 20 -6.40 -34.79 14.66
C SER A 20 -6.34 -33.64 13.64
N VAL A 21 -5.46 -32.67 13.85
CA VAL A 21 -5.18 -31.60 12.89
C VAL A 21 -4.57 -32.17 11.61
N LEU A 22 -3.57 -33.06 11.73
CA LEU A 22 -2.99 -33.76 10.58
C LEU A 22 -4.04 -34.61 9.84
N ARG A 23 -4.91 -35.30 10.57
CA ARG A 23 -5.99 -36.11 9.98
C ARG A 23 -7.03 -35.22 9.26
N THR A 24 -7.35 -34.08 9.82
CA THR A 24 -8.24 -33.08 9.16
C THR A 24 -7.58 -32.49 7.93
N THR A 25 -6.30 -32.16 8.01
CA THR A 25 -5.52 -31.66 6.86
C THR A 25 -5.38 -32.75 5.79
N ILE A 26 -5.06 -33.98 6.16
CA ILE A 26 -4.97 -35.13 5.23
C ILE A 26 -6.36 -35.46 4.66
N SER A 27 -7.42 -35.41 5.48
CA SER A 27 -8.80 -35.63 5.01
C SER A 27 -9.21 -34.53 4.02
N ASN A 28 -8.86 -33.28 4.28
CA ASN A 28 -9.11 -32.18 3.34
C ASN A 28 -8.30 -32.35 2.05
N ILE A 29 -7.04 -32.80 2.13
CA ILE A 29 -6.22 -33.11 0.95
C ILE A 29 -6.84 -34.27 0.15
N PHE A 30 -7.31 -35.33 0.81
CA PHE A 30 -7.91 -36.47 0.12
C PHE A 30 -9.35 -36.23 -0.37
N ILE A 31 -10.12 -35.40 0.29
CA ILE A 31 -11.49 -35.03 -0.13
C ILE A 31 -11.44 -34.04 -1.29
N HIS A 32 -10.44 -33.16 -1.30
CA HIS A 32 -10.26 -32.13 -2.36
C HIS A 32 -9.31 -32.60 -3.49
N GLY A 33 -8.58 -33.71 -3.30
CA GLY A 33 -7.58 -34.24 -4.24
C GLY A 33 -8.11 -35.04 -5.42
N SER A 34 -9.42 -35.09 -5.68
CA SER A 34 -9.95 -35.73 -6.87
C SER A 34 -10.96 -34.84 -7.60
N LEU A 35 -10.68 -34.47 -8.83
CA LEU A 35 -11.58 -33.78 -9.79
C LEU A 35 -12.15 -32.41 -9.36
N ASN A 36 -12.16 -32.05 -8.08
CA ASN A 36 -12.65 -30.77 -7.58
C ASN A 36 -11.53 -29.76 -7.31
N GLU A 37 -10.26 -30.13 -7.42
CA GLU A 37 -9.15 -29.18 -7.21
C GLU A 37 -9.21 -28.00 -8.20
N GLN A 38 -9.79 -28.22 -9.35
CA GLN A 38 -9.94 -27.22 -10.40
C GLN A 38 -11.00 -26.14 -10.08
N TYR A 39 -11.85 -26.39 -9.06
CA TYR A 39 -12.96 -25.50 -8.70
C TYR A 39 -13.06 -25.19 -7.20
N SER A 40 -12.13 -25.70 -6.37
CA SER A 40 -12.09 -25.33 -4.96
C SER A 40 -11.39 -23.98 -4.79
N LEU A 41 -12.11 -23.00 -4.26
CA LEU A 41 -11.53 -21.71 -3.94
C LEU A 41 -10.52 -21.85 -2.80
N ASP A 42 -9.30 -21.42 -3.04
CA ASP A 42 -8.31 -21.31 -1.97
C ASP A 42 -8.78 -20.24 -0.97
N SER A 43 -8.98 -20.68 0.28
CA SER A 43 -9.43 -19.82 1.38
C SER A 43 -8.29 -19.39 2.31
N SER A 44 -7.04 -19.60 1.89
CA SER A 44 -5.89 -19.12 2.65
C SER A 44 -5.97 -17.61 2.86
N ARG A 45 -5.55 -17.15 4.03
CA ARG A 45 -5.58 -15.74 4.41
C ARG A 45 -4.21 -15.27 4.83
N VAL A 46 -3.93 -14.02 4.55
CA VAL A 46 -2.77 -13.29 5.08
C VAL A 46 -2.82 -13.25 6.62
N ASP A 47 -1.67 -13.28 7.28
CA ASP A 47 -1.60 -12.89 8.69
C ASP A 47 -1.74 -11.37 8.79
N TYR A 48 -3.00 -10.90 8.89
CA TYR A 48 -3.34 -9.47 8.96
C TYR A 48 -2.68 -8.77 10.16
N SER A 49 -2.50 -9.50 11.26
CA SER A 49 -1.85 -8.96 12.46
C SER A 49 -0.39 -8.65 12.19
N LEU A 50 0.32 -9.59 11.58
CA LEU A 50 1.72 -9.44 11.20
C LEU A 50 1.88 -8.34 10.13
N ALA A 51 1.08 -8.35 9.07
CA ALA A 51 1.14 -7.36 8.01
C ALA A 51 0.99 -5.91 8.55
N ARG A 52 0.05 -5.70 9.46
CA ARG A 52 -0.13 -4.40 10.14
C ARG A 52 1.01 -4.07 11.09
N ALA A 53 1.49 -5.07 11.85
CA ALA A 53 2.62 -4.88 12.76
C ALA A 53 3.90 -4.50 12.00
N LEU A 54 4.16 -5.09 10.84
CA LEU A 54 5.26 -4.73 9.94
C LEU A 54 5.08 -3.29 9.41
N TYR A 55 3.89 -2.95 8.91
CA TYR A 55 3.63 -1.62 8.38
C TYR A 55 3.75 -0.49 9.43
N TYR A 56 3.29 -0.74 10.67
CA TYR A 56 3.38 0.23 11.77
C TYR A 56 4.67 0.11 12.59
N ASN A 57 5.52 -0.87 12.28
CA ASN A 57 6.76 -1.17 12.99
C ASN A 57 6.54 -1.41 14.49
N THR A 58 5.55 -2.22 14.84
CA THR A 58 5.17 -2.51 16.24
C THR A 58 5.65 -3.87 16.74
N ASP A 59 6.08 -4.77 15.87
CA ASP A 59 6.60 -6.09 16.25
C ASP A 59 8.11 -6.02 16.55
N ASP A 60 8.48 -6.32 17.79
CA ASP A 60 9.88 -6.27 18.23
C ASP A 60 10.78 -7.28 17.51
N ARG A 61 10.21 -8.37 16.95
CA ARG A 61 10.95 -9.38 16.18
C ARG A 61 11.42 -8.87 14.82
N TYR A 62 10.88 -7.73 14.34
CA TYR A 62 11.18 -7.13 13.03
C TYR A 62 11.65 -5.69 13.14
N LYS A 63 11.72 -5.09 14.32
CA LYS A 63 11.84 -3.65 14.56
C LYS A 63 12.89 -2.92 13.74
N LEU A 64 14.03 -3.56 13.47
CA LEU A 64 15.12 -2.98 12.69
C LEU A 64 14.97 -3.25 11.17
N GLY A 65 14.12 -4.20 10.77
CA GLY A 65 13.87 -4.56 9.39
C GLY A 65 12.51 -4.07 8.86
N ALA A 66 11.50 -3.90 9.72
CA ALA A 66 10.15 -3.49 9.31
C ALA A 66 10.06 -2.04 8.79
N ALA A 67 11.12 -1.24 8.93
CA ALA A 67 11.16 0.11 8.37
C ALA A 67 10.94 0.16 6.85
N PHE A 68 11.21 -0.94 6.14
CA PHE A 68 11.00 -1.07 4.70
C PHE A 68 9.53 -1.27 4.30
N ALA A 69 8.70 -1.86 5.17
CA ALA A 69 7.31 -2.20 4.87
C ALA A 69 6.46 -0.97 4.47
N ARG A 70 6.59 0.11 5.24
CA ARG A 70 5.81 1.33 5.01
C ARG A 70 6.14 2.04 3.70
N PRO A 71 7.41 2.25 3.31
CA PRO A 71 7.77 2.78 2.00
C PRO A 71 7.22 1.96 0.84
N VAL A 72 7.29 0.63 0.88
CA VAL A 72 6.77 -0.26 -0.18
C VAL A 72 5.28 0.01 -0.42
N ILE A 73 4.47 -0.02 0.63
CA ILE A 73 3.03 0.20 0.52
C ILE A 73 2.70 1.65 0.11
N ASN A 74 3.33 2.63 0.77
CA ASN A 74 2.99 4.04 0.55
C ASN A 74 3.44 4.53 -0.83
N THR A 75 4.58 4.08 -1.33
CA THR A 75 5.05 4.44 -2.67
C THR A 75 4.08 3.91 -3.72
N THR A 76 3.75 2.62 -3.67
CA THR A 76 2.78 2.04 -4.61
C THR A 76 1.42 2.73 -4.51
N THR A 77 0.89 2.97 -3.29
CA THR A 77 -0.38 3.67 -3.07
C THR A 77 -0.35 5.10 -3.64
N GLY A 78 0.74 5.83 -3.41
CA GLY A 78 0.90 7.21 -3.88
C GLY A 78 0.91 7.32 -5.40
N PHE A 79 1.60 6.40 -6.07
CA PHE A 79 1.65 6.36 -7.54
C PHE A 79 0.38 5.77 -8.17
N MET A 80 -0.38 4.93 -7.45
CA MET A 80 -1.70 4.49 -7.91
C MET A 80 -2.68 5.66 -8.03
N GLY A 81 -2.66 6.57 -7.07
CA GLY A 81 -3.65 7.64 -6.99
C GLY A 81 -5.06 7.11 -6.69
N VAL A 82 -6.05 7.86 -7.10
CA VAL A 82 -7.48 7.48 -7.04
C VAL A 82 -8.08 7.58 -8.44
N PRO A 83 -9.02 6.70 -8.80
CA PRO A 83 -9.67 6.79 -10.10
C PRO A 83 -10.70 7.92 -10.14
N HIS A 84 -10.92 8.45 -11.34
CA HIS A 84 -12.02 9.31 -11.71
C HIS A 84 -13.09 8.48 -12.40
N PHE A 85 -14.35 8.82 -12.13
CA PHE A 85 -15.48 8.08 -12.68
C PHE A 85 -16.30 8.98 -13.60
N SER A 86 -16.84 8.39 -14.67
CA SER A 86 -17.69 9.10 -15.63
C SER A 86 -18.93 8.30 -15.98
N HIS A 87 -20.01 9.00 -16.36
CA HIS A 87 -21.26 8.38 -16.77
C HIS A 87 -21.89 9.17 -17.91
N GLU A 88 -22.59 8.50 -18.83
CA GLU A 88 -23.24 9.12 -19.98
C GLU A 88 -24.34 10.14 -19.60
N ASN A 89 -25.06 9.86 -18.51
CA ASN A 89 -26.07 10.79 -18.00
C ASN A 89 -25.41 11.92 -17.21
N PRO A 90 -25.61 13.22 -17.55
CA PRO A 90 -24.94 14.35 -16.91
C PRO A 90 -25.22 14.48 -15.40
N ASP A 91 -26.45 14.20 -14.96
CA ASP A 91 -26.80 14.30 -13.53
C ASP A 91 -26.10 13.20 -12.72
N ALA A 92 -26.05 11.97 -13.27
CA ALA A 92 -25.34 10.85 -12.67
C ALA A 92 -23.82 11.09 -12.66
N ASN A 93 -23.26 11.70 -13.71
CA ASN A 93 -21.86 12.07 -13.78
C ASN A 93 -21.48 13.08 -12.69
N THR A 94 -22.26 14.15 -12.56
CA THR A 94 -22.03 15.18 -11.53
C THR A 94 -22.11 14.60 -10.12
N GLU A 95 -23.05 13.67 -9.90
CA GLU A 95 -23.22 13.01 -8.60
C GLU A 95 -22.03 12.09 -8.30
N LEU A 96 -21.53 11.32 -9.28
CA LEU A 96 -20.35 10.49 -9.13
C LEU A 96 -19.13 11.33 -8.77
N GLU A 97 -18.86 12.38 -9.53
CA GLU A 97 -17.73 13.29 -9.26
C GLU A 97 -17.81 13.84 -7.83
N THR A 98 -18.99 14.39 -7.45
CA THR A 98 -19.18 14.97 -6.11
C THR A 98 -19.00 13.93 -4.98
N ALA A 99 -19.52 12.73 -5.14
CA ALA A 99 -19.44 11.69 -4.12
C ALA A 99 -18.02 11.13 -3.97
N PHE A 100 -17.37 10.81 -5.09
CA PHE A 100 -16.05 10.19 -5.08
C PHE A 100 -14.94 11.17 -4.73
N ASP A 101 -15.06 12.45 -5.08
CA ASP A 101 -14.17 13.51 -4.57
C ASP A 101 -14.25 13.62 -3.05
N LYS A 102 -15.45 13.61 -2.49
CA LYS A 102 -15.67 13.58 -1.03
C LYS A 102 -15.05 12.35 -0.39
N TRP A 103 -15.03 11.21 -1.09
CA TRP A 103 -14.49 9.95 -0.60
C TRP A 103 -13.02 9.71 -0.96
N SER A 104 -12.33 10.63 -1.60
CA SER A 104 -10.94 10.47 -2.06
C SER A 104 -10.01 9.90 -0.97
N SER A 105 -10.14 10.38 0.27
CA SER A 105 -9.38 9.84 1.40
C SER A 105 -9.74 8.39 1.76
N ARG A 106 -10.97 7.94 1.47
CA ARG A 106 -11.41 6.54 1.65
C ARG A 106 -10.84 5.66 0.55
N LEU A 107 -10.83 6.14 -0.69
CA LEU A 107 -10.27 5.42 -1.84
C LEU A 107 -8.76 5.18 -1.64
N ILE A 108 -8.02 6.20 -1.19
CA ILE A 108 -6.60 6.03 -0.81
C ILE A 108 -6.43 4.96 0.26
N ARG A 109 -7.34 4.89 1.25
CA ARG A 109 -7.30 3.84 2.28
C ARG A 109 -7.66 2.46 1.73
N ILE A 110 -8.58 2.36 0.77
CA ILE A 110 -8.86 1.11 0.05
C ILE A 110 -7.56 0.62 -0.57
N ASN A 111 -6.90 1.42 -1.42
CA ASN A 111 -5.65 1.06 -2.07
C ASN A 111 -4.60 0.61 -1.05
N ARG A 112 -4.32 1.45 -0.05
CA ARG A 112 -3.31 1.17 0.97
C ARG A 112 -3.59 -0.12 1.75
N ASN A 113 -4.83 -0.30 2.20
CA ASN A 113 -5.17 -1.44 3.04
C ASN A 113 -5.20 -2.74 2.22
N THR A 114 -5.67 -2.69 0.97
CA THR A 114 -5.66 -3.84 0.08
C THR A 114 -4.22 -4.28 -0.23
N LEU A 115 -3.31 -3.36 -0.53
CA LEU A 115 -1.90 -3.69 -0.75
C LEU A 115 -1.22 -4.24 0.51
N ARG A 116 -1.57 -3.70 1.70
CA ARG A 116 -0.98 -4.13 2.98
C ARG A 116 -1.56 -5.44 3.49
N ASP A 117 -2.90 -5.54 3.52
CA ASP A 117 -3.60 -6.66 4.14
C ASP A 117 -3.97 -7.77 3.12
N GLY A 118 -3.80 -7.51 1.82
CA GLY A 118 -4.25 -8.41 0.75
C GLY A 118 -5.70 -8.19 0.35
N ASP A 119 -6.54 -7.75 1.28
CA ASP A 119 -7.98 -7.64 1.12
C ASP A 119 -8.57 -6.40 1.78
N VAL A 120 -9.63 -5.85 1.19
CA VAL A 120 -10.50 -4.85 1.83
C VAL A 120 -11.94 -5.07 1.38
N PHE A 121 -12.86 -5.03 2.33
CA PHE A 121 -14.30 -5.01 2.05
C PHE A 121 -14.81 -3.58 2.20
N ALA A 122 -15.19 -2.96 1.08
CA ALA A 122 -15.76 -1.63 1.04
C ALA A 122 -17.29 -1.71 1.00
N ARG A 123 -17.94 -1.19 2.04
CA ARG A 123 -19.40 -1.20 2.18
C ARG A 123 -19.95 0.19 1.96
N ILE A 124 -20.92 0.33 1.07
CA ILE A 124 -21.70 1.56 0.95
C ILE A 124 -22.81 1.57 2.02
N VAL A 125 -22.80 2.62 2.83
CA VAL A 125 -23.77 2.79 3.92
C VAL A 125 -24.54 4.08 3.75
N ARG A 126 -25.85 4.02 4.03
CA ARG A 126 -26.72 5.19 4.07
C ARG A 126 -26.77 5.72 5.51
N ARG A 127 -26.37 6.96 5.72
CA ARG A 127 -26.32 7.60 7.04
C ARG A 127 -27.18 8.86 7.06
N LYS A 128 -27.83 9.09 8.19
CA LYS A 128 -28.48 10.39 8.46
C LYS A 128 -27.42 11.38 8.93
N SER A 129 -27.41 12.54 8.28
CA SER A 129 -26.60 13.67 8.75
C SER A 129 -27.03 14.07 10.16
N ARG A 130 -26.04 14.44 10.98
CA ARG A 130 -26.30 14.89 12.36
C ARG A 130 -26.89 16.30 12.41
N PHE A 131 -26.72 17.08 11.35
CA PHE A 131 -27.01 18.51 11.34
C PHE A 131 -28.32 18.85 10.67
N ASP A 132 -28.62 18.24 9.53
CA ASP A 132 -29.71 18.65 8.63
C ASP A 132 -30.75 17.55 8.34
N LYS A 133 -30.63 16.37 8.95
CA LYS A 133 -31.48 15.19 8.74
C LYS A 133 -31.47 14.64 7.29
N HIS A 134 -30.69 15.20 6.39
CA HIS A 134 -30.51 14.61 5.07
C HIS A 134 -29.78 13.27 5.17
N GLU A 135 -30.15 12.36 4.31
CA GLU A 135 -29.49 11.06 4.23
C GLU A 135 -28.40 11.14 3.17
N THR A 136 -27.20 10.78 3.57
CA THR A 136 -26.02 10.77 2.72
C THR A 136 -25.42 9.37 2.67
N PHE A 137 -24.80 9.04 1.55
CA PHE A 137 -24.01 7.82 1.44
C PHE A 137 -22.58 8.05 1.93
N ASP A 138 -21.99 7.00 2.49
CA ASP A 138 -20.58 6.96 2.90
C ASP A 138 -20.01 5.56 2.67
N ILE A 139 -18.69 5.42 2.67
CA ILE A 139 -18.02 4.14 2.53
C ILE A 139 -17.42 3.72 3.86
N ASP A 140 -17.79 2.55 4.37
CA ASP A 140 -17.15 1.89 5.50
C ASP A 140 -16.18 0.82 5.01
N LEU A 141 -14.98 0.82 5.56
CA LEU A 141 -13.96 -0.19 5.28
C LEU A 141 -14.01 -1.23 6.39
N ILE A 142 -14.36 -2.46 6.04
CA ILE A 142 -14.49 -3.57 6.99
C ILE A 142 -13.17 -4.34 6.98
N PRO A 143 -12.58 -4.58 8.17
CA PRO A 143 -11.39 -5.41 8.27
C PRO A 143 -11.64 -6.83 7.73
N PRO A 144 -10.76 -7.37 6.89
CA PRO A 144 -11.00 -8.66 6.25
C PRO A 144 -11.08 -9.83 7.24
N GLU A 145 -10.44 -9.74 8.41
CA GLU A 145 -10.54 -10.76 9.47
C GLU A 145 -11.94 -10.89 10.07
N TRP A 146 -12.79 -9.88 9.91
CA TRP A 146 -14.18 -9.93 10.39
C TRP A 146 -15.14 -10.50 9.38
N VAL A 147 -14.72 -10.67 8.12
CA VAL A 147 -15.60 -11.00 7.01
C VAL A 147 -15.44 -12.47 6.61
N ILE A 148 -16.56 -13.15 6.45
CA ILE A 148 -16.65 -14.49 5.87
C ILE A 148 -17.53 -14.38 4.64
N PRO A 149 -16.95 -14.22 3.45
CA PRO A 149 -17.69 -14.18 2.21
C PRO A 149 -18.03 -15.60 1.77
N ILE A 150 -19.27 -15.82 1.34
CA ILE A 150 -19.75 -17.10 0.80
C ILE A 150 -19.97 -16.88 -0.71
N PRO A 151 -19.11 -17.46 -1.55
CA PRO A 151 -19.18 -17.24 -3.00
C PRO A 151 -20.43 -17.85 -3.61
N ASP A 152 -20.91 -17.23 -4.68
CA ASP A 152 -21.95 -17.79 -5.54
C ASP A 152 -21.30 -18.59 -6.67
N PRO A 153 -21.40 -19.94 -6.67
CA PRO A 153 -20.73 -20.75 -7.67
C PRO A 153 -21.37 -20.70 -9.06
N LEU A 154 -22.54 -20.08 -9.19
CA LEU A 154 -23.29 -20.07 -10.45
C LEU A 154 -23.21 -18.70 -11.16
N ASN A 155 -23.26 -17.60 -10.38
CA ASN A 155 -23.38 -16.27 -10.94
C ASN A 155 -22.15 -15.39 -10.70
N GLY A 156 -21.14 -15.91 -9.98
CA GLY A 156 -20.02 -15.11 -9.50
C GLY A 156 -20.40 -14.18 -8.34
N GLY A 157 -19.46 -13.52 -7.72
CA GLY A 157 -19.67 -12.70 -6.54
C GLY A 157 -20.05 -13.52 -5.28
N TYR A 158 -20.92 -12.98 -4.42
CA TYR A 158 -21.25 -13.58 -3.13
C TYR A 158 -22.75 -13.80 -2.96
N MET A 159 -23.15 -15.02 -2.53
CA MET A 159 -24.52 -15.30 -2.11
C MET A 159 -24.82 -14.67 -0.76
N GLU A 160 -23.81 -14.60 0.10
CA GLU A 160 -23.94 -14.15 1.47
C GLU A 160 -22.59 -13.61 1.97
N ILE A 161 -22.65 -12.55 2.78
CA ILE A 161 -21.49 -12.04 3.52
C ILE A 161 -21.83 -12.04 5.00
N ILE A 162 -21.01 -12.71 5.81
CA ILE A 162 -21.12 -12.70 7.27
C ILE A 162 -20.02 -11.81 7.85
N ILE A 163 -20.41 -10.83 8.64
CA ILE A 163 -19.48 -9.91 9.31
C ILE A 163 -19.54 -10.18 10.81
N LYS A 164 -18.41 -10.53 11.42
CA LYS A 164 -18.26 -10.76 12.86
C LYS A 164 -17.48 -9.61 13.48
N MET A 165 -18.17 -8.66 14.07
CA MET A 165 -17.56 -7.47 14.70
C MET A 165 -17.39 -7.70 16.19
N PRO A 166 -16.16 -7.90 16.70
CA PRO A 166 -15.92 -7.97 18.14
C PRO A 166 -16.08 -6.58 18.76
N VAL A 167 -16.81 -6.51 19.86
CA VAL A 167 -17.03 -5.28 20.65
C VAL A 167 -16.52 -5.52 22.05
N GLU A 168 -15.48 -4.78 22.41
CA GLU A 168 -14.90 -4.76 23.74
C GLU A 168 -15.18 -3.40 24.38
N ASN A 169 -15.73 -3.41 25.59
CA ASN A 169 -15.85 -2.23 26.41
C ASN A 169 -14.95 -2.41 27.64
N LYS A 170 -14.17 -1.40 27.97
CA LYS A 170 -13.27 -1.40 29.14
C LYS A 170 -13.87 -0.54 30.23
N ASP A 171 -13.74 -0.99 31.48
CA ASP A 171 -14.08 -0.19 32.64
C ASP A 171 -13.02 0.90 32.91
N GLU A 172 -13.21 1.69 33.94
CA GLU A 172 -12.29 2.77 34.37
C GLU A 172 -10.89 2.25 34.72
N ASN A 173 -10.75 0.96 35.02
CA ASN A 173 -9.49 0.29 35.35
C ASN A 173 -8.84 -0.37 34.14
N GLY A 174 -9.46 -0.32 32.98
CA GLY A 174 -8.97 -0.94 31.75
C GLY A 174 -9.34 -2.42 31.60
N GLU A 175 -10.12 -2.98 32.55
CA GLU A 175 -10.60 -4.36 32.45
C GLU A 175 -11.77 -4.47 31.47
N PRO A 176 -11.86 -5.55 30.69
CA PRO A 176 -12.97 -5.76 29.74
C PRO A 176 -14.29 -5.91 30.52
N ARG A 177 -15.20 -4.96 30.29
CA ARG A 177 -16.53 -4.95 30.94
C ARG A 177 -17.56 -5.79 30.18
N TYR A 178 -17.48 -5.76 28.85
CA TYR A 178 -18.29 -6.55 27.95
C TYR A 178 -17.43 -7.05 26.80
N LEU A 179 -17.51 -8.35 26.52
CA LEU A 179 -16.97 -8.93 25.31
C LEU A 179 -18.12 -9.64 24.61
N TYR A 180 -18.58 -9.04 23.54
CA TYR A 180 -19.59 -9.64 22.68
C TYR A 180 -19.25 -9.43 21.21
N THR A 181 -19.78 -10.27 20.36
CA THR A 181 -19.60 -10.18 18.92
C THR A 181 -20.93 -9.88 18.25
N VAL A 182 -20.98 -8.81 17.48
CA VAL A 182 -22.11 -8.53 16.60
C VAL A 182 -21.91 -9.31 15.31
N ILE A 183 -22.79 -10.22 15.02
CA ILE A 183 -22.77 -11.02 13.80
C ILE A 183 -23.85 -10.48 12.86
N GLU A 184 -23.40 -9.96 11.74
CA GLU A 184 -24.28 -9.44 10.69
C GLU A 184 -24.17 -10.34 9.45
N LYS A 185 -25.28 -10.90 9.03
CA LYS A 185 -25.42 -11.75 7.87
C LYS A 185 -26.20 -10.99 6.81
N ILE A 186 -25.61 -10.80 5.64
CA ILE A 186 -26.17 -10.00 4.57
C ILE A 186 -26.33 -10.87 3.33
N THR A 187 -27.57 -10.90 2.81
CA THR A 187 -27.92 -11.50 1.52
C THR A 187 -28.47 -10.42 0.58
N PRO A 188 -28.69 -10.68 -0.70
CA PRO A 188 -29.35 -9.72 -1.59
C PRO A 188 -30.73 -9.25 -1.13
N THR A 189 -31.45 -10.08 -0.35
CA THR A 189 -32.84 -9.80 0.06
C THR A 189 -33.00 -9.47 1.54
N SER A 190 -32.08 -9.91 2.40
CA SER A 190 -32.21 -9.79 3.85
C SER A 190 -30.91 -9.41 4.53
N ARG A 191 -31.05 -8.85 5.72
CA ARG A 191 -29.98 -8.53 6.65
C ARG A 191 -30.39 -9.01 8.03
N GLU A 192 -29.66 -9.96 8.58
CA GLU A 192 -29.90 -10.52 9.91
C GLU A 192 -28.77 -10.09 10.86
N ILE A 193 -29.13 -9.61 12.04
CA ILE A 193 -28.17 -9.22 13.08
C ILE A 193 -28.45 -10.07 14.32
N THR A 194 -27.41 -10.76 14.78
CA THR A 194 -27.39 -11.54 16.01
C THR A 194 -26.21 -11.11 16.88
N ILE A 195 -26.32 -11.26 18.18
CA ILE A 195 -25.28 -10.90 19.13
C ILE A 195 -24.91 -12.12 19.97
N ASP A 196 -23.63 -12.51 19.88
CA ASP A 196 -23.05 -13.58 20.66
C ASP A 196 -22.23 -13.00 21.84
N GLY A 197 -22.42 -13.57 23.04
CA GLY A 197 -21.72 -13.13 24.27
C GLY A 197 -22.53 -12.20 25.17
N ASP A 198 -21.83 -11.58 26.13
CA ASP A 198 -22.42 -10.78 27.21
C ASP A 198 -22.67 -9.33 26.79
N ALA A 199 -23.61 -9.11 25.91
CA ALA A 199 -24.04 -7.76 25.53
C ALA A 199 -25.13 -7.25 26.46
N PRO A 200 -25.17 -5.91 26.75
CA PRO A 200 -26.28 -5.28 27.47
C PRO A 200 -27.61 -5.55 26.79
N PHE A 201 -28.64 -5.80 27.63
CA PHE A 201 -29.99 -6.11 27.14
C PHE A 201 -30.56 -5.07 26.17
N ASP A 202 -30.33 -3.79 26.43
CA ASP A 202 -30.79 -2.70 25.59
C ASP A 202 -30.12 -2.72 24.20
N ILE A 203 -28.86 -3.14 24.11
CA ILE A 203 -28.14 -3.27 22.85
C ILE A 203 -28.69 -4.47 22.07
N LYS A 204 -28.87 -5.63 22.73
CA LYS A 204 -29.49 -6.81 22.11
C LYS A 204 -30.85 -6.46 21.55
N LYS A 205 -31.74 -5.91 22.36
CA LYS A 205 -33.11 -5.52 21.95
C LYS A 205 -33.15 -4.53 20.80
N ARG A 206 -32.15 -3.64 20.67
CA ARG A 206 -32.10 -2.60 19.63
C ARG A 206 -31.53 -3.10 18.32
N LEU A 207 -30.57 -4.02 18.35
CA LEU A 207 -29.81 -4.41 17.18
C LEU A 207 -30.22 -5.77 16.60
N GLU A 208 -30.61 -6.73 17.46
CA GLU A 208 -30.99 -8.07 16.99
C GLU A 208 -32.30 -8.02 16.19
N GLY A 209 -32.29 -8.73 15.09
CA GLY A 209 -33.47 -8.84 14.23
C GLY A 209 -33.12 -9.12 12.77
N THR A 210 -34.17 -9.41 12.03
CA THR A 210 -34.08 -9.59 10.57
C THR A 210 -34.70 -8.38 9.90
N TYR A 211 -33.95 -7.76 9.00
CA TYR A 211 -34.32 -6.59 8.25
C TYR A 211 -34.35 -6.93 6.75
N GLU A 212 -35.21 -6.28 6.00
CA GLU A 212 -35.18 -6.36 4.55
C GLU A 212 -33.93 -5.62 4.02
N ASN A 213 -33.25 -6.21 3.05
CA ASN A 213 -32.22 -5.51 2.29
C ASN A 213 -32.89 -4.81 1.09
N PRO A 214 -33.07 -3.49 1.14
CA PRO A 214 -33.84 -2.78 0.12
C PRO A 214 -33.12 -2.70 -1.22
N TRP A 215 -31.86 -3.07 -1.31
CA TRP A 215 -31.06 -2.83 -2.52
C TRP A 215 -31.25 -3.89 -3.59
N GLY A 216 -31.47 -5.14 -3.22
CA GLY A 216 -31.56 -6.29 -4.13
C GLY A 216 -30.18 -6.90 -4.45
N PHE A 217 -29.11 -6.39 -3.84
CA PHE A 217 -27.75 -6.88 -3.90
C PHE A 217 -27.03 -6.65 -2.56
N ILE A 218 -25.89 -7.26 -2.35
CA ILE A 218 -25.07 -7.05 -1.16
C ILE A 218 -24.25 -5.77 -1.37
N PRO A 219 -24.43 -4.69 -0.54
CA PRO A 219 -23.77 -3.40 -0.77
C PRO A 219 -22.32 -3.40 -0.27
N ILE A 220 -21.53 -4.41 -0.64
CA ILE A 220 -20.15 -4.60 -0.22
C ILE A 220 -19.34 -5.09 -1.41
N VAL A 221 -18.29 -4.37 -1.74
CA VAL A 221 -17.31 -4.75 -2.77
C VAL A 221 -16.05 -5.27 -2.12
N HIS A 222 -15.52 -6.37 -2.62
CA HIS A 222 -14.30 -6.99 -2.16
C HIS A 222 -13.13 -6.62 -3.08
N PHE A 223 -12.20 -5.84 -2.57
CA PHE A 223 -10.94 -5.52 -3.24
C PHE A 223 -9.90 -6.57 -2.85
N LYS A 224 -9.36 -7.28 -3.82
CA LYS A 224 -8.31 -8.30 -3.64
C LYS A 224 -7.02 -7.85 -4.31
N ASN A 225 -5.88 -8.11 -3.67
CA ASN A 225 -4.56 -7.83 -4.22
C ASN A 225 -3.85 -9.14 -4.59
N GLU A 226 -3.28 -9.22 -5.81
CA GLU A 226 -2.53 -10.38 -6.32
C GLU A 226 -3.27 -11.71 -6.05
N SER A 227 -4.53 -11.81 -6.51
CA SER A 227 -5.33 -13.02 -6.36
C SER A 227 -5.53 -13.71 -7.70
N GLU A 228 -5.49 -15.03 -7.70
CA GLU A 228 -5.92 -15.86 -8.82
C GLU A 228 -7.44 -16.07 -8.77
N ASP A 229 -8.05 -16.46 -9.91
CA ASP A 229 -9.49 -16.64 -10.02
C ASP A 229 -10.07 -17.67 -9.04
N TYR A 230 -9.26 -18.66 -8.65
CA TYR A 230 -9.65 -19.70 -7.69
C TYR A 230 -9.44 -19.30 -6.23
N GLN A 231 -8.78 -18.15 -5.97
CA GLN A 231 -8.51 -17.67 -4.62
C GLN A 231 -9.64 -16.80 -4.10
N LEU A 232 -10.10 -17.11 -2.90
CA LEU A 232 -11.14 -16.33 -2.23
C LEU A 232 -10.58 -15.03 -1.65
N PHE A 233 -9.33 -15.02 -1.24
CA PHE A 233 -8.63 -13.89 -0.65
C PHE A 233 -7.37 -13.55 -1.43
N GLY A 234 -6.95 -12.29 -1.35
CA GLY A 234 -5.72 -11.79 -1.95
C GLY A 234 -4.50 -11.98 -1.07
N SER A 235 -3.33 -11.58 -1.56
CA SER A 235 -2.04 -11.65 -0.90
C SER A 235 -1.50 -10.26 -0.56
N SER A 236 -0.75 -10.14 0.52
CA SER A 236 -0.10 -8.87 0.91
C SER A 236 1.16 -8.61 0.10
N ASP A 237 1.38 -7.35 -0.33
CA ASP A 237 2.66 -6.93 -0.92
C ASP A 237 3.85 -7.06 0.08
N LEU A 238 3.57 -7.29 1.35
CA LEU A 238 4.59 -7.48 2.38
C LEU A 238 5.03 -8.95 2.53
N GLU A 239 4.23 -9.93 2.08
CA GLU A 239 4.56 -11.35 2.22
C GLU A 239 5.87 -11.74 1.52
N PRO A 240 6.13 -11.32 0.26
CA PRO A 240 7.38 -11.68 -0.42
C PRO A 240 8.64 -11.11 0.23
N ILE A 241 8.51 -9.98 0.95
CA ILE A 241 9.64 -9.28 1.57
C ILE A 241 9.81 -9.57 3.07
N GLU A 242 8.81 -10.18 3.70
CA GLU A 242 8.83 -10.51 5.13
C GLU A 242 10.08 -11.30 5.55
N PRO A 243 10.48 -12.39 4.87
CA PRO A 243 11.66 -13.15 5.26
C PRO A 243 12.95 -12.33 5.19
N PHE A 244 13.08 -11.44 4.21
CA PHE A 244 14.25 -10.57 4.07
C PHE A 244 14.28 -9.48 5.14
N MET A 245 13.11 -8.93 5.51
CA MET A 245 13.00 -7.99 6.63
C MET A 245 13.39 -8.65 7.95
N LYS A 246 12.98 -9.91 8.16
CA LYS A 246 13.37 -10.69 9.34
C LYS A 246 14.85 -10.93 9.40
N ALA A 247 15.46 -11.38 8.30
CA ALA A 247 16.88 -11.60 8.21
C ALA A 247 17.68 -10.30 8.42
N TYR A 248 17.21 -9.19 7.83
CA TYR A 248 17.82 -7.87 8.03
C TYR A 248 17.79 -7.45 9.50
N HIS A 249 16.64 -7.65 10.19
CA HIS A 249 16.51 -7.39 11.61
C HIS A 249 17.53 -8.17 12.44
N ASP A 250 17.61 -9.48 12.20
CA ASP A 250 18.48 -10.37 12.98
C ASP A 250 19.96 -10.00 12.80
N VAL A 251 20.39 -9.75 11.55
CA VAL A 251 21.77 -9.30 11.26
C VAL A 251 22.08 -7.97 11.93
N MET A 252 21.17 -6.99 11.86
CA MET A 252 21.34 -5.70 12.52
C MET A 252 21.39 -5.84 14.04
N LEU A 253 20.52 -6.66 14.63
CA LEU A 253 20.46 -6.88 16.06
C LEU A 253 21.78 -7.50 16.57
N PHE A 254 22.26 -8.56 15.91
CA PHE A 254 23.54 -9.20 16.26
C PHE A 254 24.73 -8.27 16.06
N SER A 255 24.71 -7.44 15.02
CA SER A 255 25.77 -6.46 14.78
C SER A 255 25.82 -5.40 15.88
N VAL A 256 24.69 -4.87 16.31
CA VAL A 256 24.60 -3.91 17.42
C VAL A 256 25.04 -4.57 18.73
N GLN A 257 24.63 -5.80 19.00
CA GLN A 257 25.05 -6.55 20.20
C GLN A 257 26.56 -6.84 20.17
N GLY A 258 27.09 -7.26 19.02
CA GLY A 258 28.51 -7.46 18.80
C GLY A 258 29.28 -6.18 19.06
N THR A 259 28.89 -5.07 18.45
CA THR A 259 29.54 -3.78 18.65
C THR A 259 29.53 -3.35 20.12
N LYS A 260 28.45 -3.53 20.85
CA LYS A 260 28.39 -3.27 22.30
C LYS A 260 29.35 -4.14 23.10
N LEU A 261 29.47 -5.42 22.73
CA LEU A 261 30.37 -6.36 23.39
C LEU A 261 31.82 -5.98 23.15
N PHE A 262 32.17 -5.58 21.92
CA PHE A 262 33.53 -5.23 21.52
C PHE A 262 33.92 -3.81 21.91
N SER A 263 32.98 -2.88 22.02
CA SER A 263 33.25 -1.53 22.53
C SER A 263 33.65 -1.52 24.02
N ARG A 264 33.44 -2.64 24.72
CA ARG A 264 33.95 -2.86 26.09
C ARG A 264 34.89 -4.05 26.08
N PRO A 265 36.18 -3.86 25.71
CA PRO A 265 37.11 -4.94 25.61
C PRO A 265 37.24 -5.65 26.96
N LYS A 266 37.11 -6.96 26.94
CA LYS A 266 37.31 -7.77 28.15
C LYS A 266 38.79 -7.86 28.40
N VAL A 267 39.19 -7.59 29.63
CA VAL A 267 40.57 -7.72 30.08
C VAL A 267 40.79 -9.17 30.53
N LYS A 268 41.78 -9.81 29.92
CA LYS A 268 42.31 -11.09 30.38
C LYS A 268 43.59 -10.79 31.15
N MET A 269 43.59 -11.15 32.42
CA MET A 269 44.75 -10.98 33.30
C MET A 269 45.36 -12.34 33.64
N LYS A 270 46.61 -12.48 33.43
CA LYS A 270 47.41 -13.62 33.87
C LYS A 270 48.24 -13.14 35.04
N LEU A 271 47.83 -13.47 36.26
CA LEU A 271 48.44 -12.98 37.49
C LEU A 271 49.16 -14.14 38.22
N GLN A 272 50.35 -13.89 38.75
CA GLN A 272 51.05 -14.85 39.57
C GLN A 272 50.44 -14.94 40.95
N ASP A 273 50.09 -13.81 41.58
CA ASP A 273 49.41 -13.72 42.85
C ASP A 273 48.20 -12.77 42.74
N VAL A 274 47.02 -13.36 42.63
CA VAL A 274 45.74 -12.65 42.48
C VAL A 274 45.45 -11.82 43.76
N LYS A 275 45.80 -12.35 44.95
CA LYS A 275 45.49 -11.70 46.23
C LYS A 275 46.30 -10.43 46.38
N LYS A 276 47.59 -10.52 46.13
CA LYS A 276 48.50 -9.38 46.18
C LYS A 276 48.16 -8.32 45.12
N PHE A 277 47.80 -8.73 43.92
CA PHE A 277 47.36 -7.80 42.89
C PHE A 277 46.11 -7.01 43.31
N ILE A 278 45.16 -7.69 43.98
CA ILE A 278 43.92 -7.03 44.46
C ILE A 278 44.28 -6.08 45.60
N GLU A 279 45.12 -6.47 46.55
CA GLU A 279 45.53 -5.65 47.69
C GLU A 279 46.33 -4.41 47.24
N ASP A 280 47.19 -4.52 46.24
CA ASP A 280 48.02 -3.43 45.72
C ASP A 280 47.22 -2.41 44.88
N ASN A 281 46.16 -2.87 44.21
CA ASN A 281 45.42 -2.04 43.23
C ASN A 281 44.05 -1.54 43.71
N PHE A 282 43.46 -2.12 44.72
CA PHE A 282 42.11 -1.77 45.18
C PHE A 282 42.09 -1.43 46.67
N SER A 283 41.20 -0.48 47.06
CA SER A 283 41.04 -0.09 48.44
C SER A 283 40.32 -1.19 49.25
N ARG A 284 40.57 -1.24 50.58
CA ARG A 284 39.88 -2.19 51.46
C ARG A 284 38.36 -2.11 51.39
N GLU A 285 37.83 -0.90 51.19
CA GLU A 285 36.38 -0.71 51.06
C GLU A 285 35.81 -1.29 49.77
N GLU A 286 36.55 -1.24 48.66
CA GLU A 286 36.13 -1.85 47.38
C GLU A 286 36.17 -3.38 47.44
N ILE A 287 37.16 -3.93 48.15
CA ILE A 287 37.32 -5.36 48.35
C ILE A 287 36.20 -5.91 49.25
N GLU A 288 35.92 -5.24 50.36
CA GLU A 288 34.86 -5.66 51.32
C GLU A 288 33.46 -5.58 50.75
N LYS A 289 33.20 -4.60 49.88
CA LYS A 289 31.89 -4.49 49.16
C LYS A 289 31.75 -5.51 48.01
N GLY A 290 32.74 -6.29 47.68
CA GLY A 290 32.72 -7.31 46.62
C GLY A 290 32.49 -6.75 45.22
N LYS A 291 32.62 -5.45 45.01
CA LYS A 291 32.43 -4.75 43.76
C LYS A 291 33.72 -4.10 43.26
N ILE A 292 34.62 -4.94 42.74
CA ILE A 292 35.85 -4.46 42.13
C ILE A 292 35.52 -3.92 40.74
N LYS A 293 35.70 -2.59 40.57
CA LYS A 293 35.49 -1.94 39.25
C LYS A 293 36.84 -1.61 38.65
N PHE A 294 37.06 -2.22 37.48
CA PHE A 294 38.29 -1.95 36.69
C PHE A 294 38.20 -0.64 35.87
N ASP A 295 36.97 -0.13 35.65
CA ASP A 295 36.68 1.00 34.77
C ASP A 295 37.30 2.33 35.22
N ASN A 296 37.68 2.46 36.48
CA ASN A 296 38.13 3.72 37.07
C ASN A 296 39.65 3.76 37.34
N LYS A 297 40.41 2.78 36.89
CA LYS A 297 41.87 2.70 37.11
C LYS A 297 42.62 3.00 35.81
N GLU A 298 43.38 4.08 35.81
CA GLU A 298 44.25 4.46 34.70
C GLU A 298 45.55 3.63 34.64
N ILE A 299 46.02 3.15 35.80
CA ILE A 299 47.27 2.39 35.92
C ILE A 299 47.07 1.22 36.88
N PHE A 300 47.57 0.05 36.53
CA PHE A 300 47.66 -1.13 37.41
C PHE A 300 49.09 -1.41 37.81
N LEU A 301 49.29 -1.67 39.13
CA LEU A 301 50.58 -2.17 39.65
C LEU A 301 50.71 -3.65 39.38
N MET A 302 51.75 -4.04 38.67
CA MET A 302 51.95 -5.42 38.22
C MET A 302 53.29 -5.95 38.77
N GLN A 303 53.34 -7.26 38.98
CA GLN A 303 54.55 -7.95 39.38
C GLN A 303 55.30 -8.50 38.11
N GLN A 304 56.55 -8.83 38.30
CA GLN A 304 57.31 -9.48 37.19
C GLN A 304 56.70 -10.83 36.83
N GLY A 305 56.18 -10.97 35.62
CA GLY A 305 55.49 -12.16 35.11
C GLY A 305 53.99 -12.08 35.06
N ASP A 306 53.40 -10.97 35.56
CA ASP A 306 51.99 -10.66 35.30
C ASP A 306 51.82 -10.13 33.85
N ASP A 307 50.69 -10.47 33.25
CA ASP A 307 50.34 -10.04 31.89
C ASP A 307 48.91 -9.62 31.81
N ILE A 308 48.65 -8.50 31.10
CA ILE A 308 47.33 -7.97 30.85
C ILE A 308 47.12 -7.88 29.34
N GLU A 309 46.18 -8.66 28.85
CA GLU A 309 45.84 -8.70 27.44
C GLU A 309 44.37 -8.22 27.26
N PHE A 310 44.18 -7.25 26.38
CA PHE A 310 42.81 -6.90 25.94
C PHE A 310 42.39 -7.89 24.88
N ILE A 311 41.32 -8.59 25.12
CA ILE A 311 40.67 -9.46 24.13
C ILE A 311 40.01 -8.55 23.10
N THR A 312 40.72 -8.25 22.03
CA THR A 312 40.16 -7.59 20.85
C THR A 312 39.72 -8.67 19.87
N ALA A 313 38.45 -8.72 19.57
CA ALA A 313 37.97 -9.57 18.48
C ALA A 313 37.88 -8.73 17.20
N ASP A 314 38.30 -9.27 16.10
CA ASP A 314 38.10 -8.67 14.79
C ASP A 314 36.60 -8.78 14.42
N GLN A 315 35.97 -7.65 14.14
CA GLN A 315 34.51 -7.60 13.99
C GLN A 315 34.02 -8.02 12.61
N GLY A 316 34.83 -8.20 11.62
CA GLY A 316 34.38 -8.51 10.25
C GLY A 316 33.24 -7.61 9.74
N LEU A 317 33.23 -6.32 10.14
CA LEU A 317 32.15 -5.36 9.83
C LEU A 317 31.90 -5.19 8.32
N GLU A 318 32.90 -5.40 7.50
CA GLU A 318 32.75 -5.34 6.04
C GLU A 318 31.81 -6.44 5.52
N GLY A 319 31.95 -7.67 6.05
CA GLY A 319 31.07 -8.78 5.70
C GLY A 319 29.62 -8.52 6.09
N VAL A 320 29.43 -7.94 7.29
CA VAL A 320 28.07 -7.57 7.76
C VAL A 320 27.47 -6.48 6.88
N THR A 321 28.21 -5.45 6.54
CA THR A 321 27.74 -4.37 5.67
C THR A 321 27.36 -4.89 4.29
N THR A 322 28.16 -5.79 3.73
CA THR A 322 27.88 -6.42 2.44
C THR A 322 26.60 -7.28 2.50
N LEU A 323 26.43 -8.06 3.57
CA LEU A 323 25.23 -8.87 3.77
C LEU A 323 23.97 -7.99 3.91
N LEU A 324 24.03 -6.90 4.69
CA LEU A 324 22.92 -5.97 4.84
C LEU A 324 22.53 -5.30 3.51
N LYS A 325 23.52 -4.91 2.69
CA LYS A 325 23.27 -4.40 1.34
C LYS A 325 22.59 -5.45 0.45
N PHE A 326 23.06 -6.69 0.50
CA PHE A 326 22.46 -7.79 -0.25
C PHE A 326 21.00 -8.02 0.16
N LEU A 327 20.70 -8.06 1.45
CA LEU A 327 19.33 -8.19 1.96
C LEU A 327 18.47 -7.00 1.56
N PHE A 328 19.01 -5.79 1.57
CA PHE A 328 18.31 -4.59 1.10
C PHE A 328 17.95 -4.70 -0.39
N PHE A 329 18.88 -5.11 -1.25
CA PHE A 329 18.58 -5.29 -2.66
C PHE A 329 17.54 -6.39 -2.91
N ASN A 330 17.56 -7.49 -2.14
CA ASN A 330 16.49 -8.49 -2.22
C ASN A 330 15.11 -7.91 -1.84
N ILE A 331 15.04 -6.99 -0.86
CA ILE A 331 13.79 -6.29 -0.53
C ILE A 331 13.36 -5.39 -1.68
N VAL A 332 14.29 -4.65 -2.31
CA VAL A 332 14.02 -3.80 -3.48
C VAL A 332 13.46 -4.62 -4.63
N ASP A 333 14.14 -5.71 -4.98
CA ASP A 333 13.77 -6.58 -6.10
C ASP A 333 12.43 -7.29 -5.85
N ALA A 334 12.26 -7.90 -4.67
CA ALA A 334 11.03 -8.63 -4.34
C ALA A 334 9.81 -7.70 -4.17
N SER A 335 10.03 -6.45 -3.77
CA SER A 335 8.95 -5.46 -3.64
C SER A 335 8.66 -4.68 -4.92
N GLU A 336 9.49 -4.80 -5.96
CA GLU A 336 9.44 -3.96 -7.16
C GLU A 336 9.41 -2.45 -6.82
N THR A 337 10.05 -2.06 -5.71
CA THR A 337 10.04 -0.68 -5.21
C THR A 337 11.45 -0.09 -5.35
N PRO A 338 11.62 1.03 -6.07
CA PRO A 338 12.94 1.60 -6.34
C PRO A 338 13.67 2.04 -5.06
N GLU A 339 15.00 2.03 -5.10
CA GLU A 339 15.86 2.41 -3.96
C GLU A 339 15.56 3.80 -3.41
N PHE A 340 15.25 4.77 -4.29
CA PHE A 340 14.97 6.14 -3.86
C PHE A 340 13.74 6.24 -2.94
N ALA A 341 12.79 5.30 -3.02
CA ALA A 341 11.62 5.25 -2.15
C ALA A 341 11.98 4.97 -0.68
N PHE A 342 13.15 4.39 -0.43
CA PHE A 342 13.66 4.10 0.90
C PHE A 342 14.56 5.21 1.47
N GLY A 343 14.70 6.34 0.76
CA GLY A 343 15.52 7.47 1.21
C GLY A 343 17.02 7.27 1.04
N THR A 344 17.45 6.22 0.33
CA THR A 344 18.87 5.90 0.09
C THR A 344 19.44 6.55 -1.18
N ALA A 345 18.72 7.48 -1.80
CA ALA A 345 19.12 8.16 -3.03
C ALA A 345 20.42 8.96 -2.84
N VAL A 346 21.53 8.26 -2.91
CA VAL A 346 22.88 8.85 -2.96
C VAL A 346 23.10 9.33 -4.39
N GLN A 347 23.01 10.65 -4.63
CA GLN A 347 23.46 11.34 -5.85
C GLN A 347 23.08 10.65 -7.18
N SER A 348 21.87 10.13 -7.31
CA SER A 348 21.41 9.59 -8.58
C SER A 348 21.12 10.73 -9.55
N SER A 349 21.64 10.62 -10.77
CA SER A 349 21.32 11.58 -11.84
C SER A 349 19.83 11.47 -12.21
N LYS A 350 19.23 12.54 -12.75
CA LYS A 350 17.84 12.52 -13.24
C LYS A 350 17.57 11.33 -14.17
N ALA A 351 18.52 10.96 -15.01
CA ALA A 351 18.45 9.80 -15.90
C ALA A 351 18.36 8.47 -15.14
N SER A 352 19.18 8.27 -14.10
CA SER A 352 19.15 7.06 -13.27
C SER A 352 17.83 6.90 -12.52
N VAL A 353 17.26 7.97 -12.00
CA VAL A 353 15.95 7.94 -11.35
C VAL A 353 14.86 7.58 -12.36
N SER A 354 14.91 8.13 -13.57
CA SER A 354 13.96 7.81 -14.64
C SER A 354 13.98 6.33 -15.02
N GLU A 355 15.16 5.72 -15.12
CA GLU A 355 15.30 4.27 -15.40
C GLU A 355 14.75 3.42 -14.27
N GLN A 356 14.99 3.80 -13.01
CA GLN A 356 14.47 3.10 -11.83
C GLN A 356 12.95 3.22 -11.67
N MET A 357 12.34 4.22 -12.29
CA MET A 357 10.87 4.38 -12.27
C MET A 357 10.13 3.34 -13.13
N VAL A 358 10.77 2.77 -14.13
CA VAL A 358 10.10 1.85 -15.08
C VAL A 358 9.47 0.61 -14.41
N PRO A 359 10.17 -0.11 -13.51
CA PRO A 359 9.56 -1.22 -12.76
C PRO A 359 8.36 -0.78 -11.92
N LEU A 360 8.48 0.35 -11.20
CA LEU A 360 7.41 0.89 -10.39
C LEU A 360 6.17 1.25 -11.22
N VAL A 361 6.36 1.90 -12.38
CA VAL A 361 5.26 2.23 -13.31
C VAL A 361 4.54 0.97 -13.78
N ARG A 362 5.29 -0.09 -14.13
CA ARG A 362 4.70 -1.38 -14.51
C ARG A 362 3.92 -2.02 -13.39
N LYS A 363 4.48 -2.03 -12.16
CA LYS A 363 3.79 -2.50 -10.96
C LYS A 363 2.48 -1.73 -10.76
N VAL A 364 2.53 -0.40 -10.78
CA VAL A 364 1.35 0.45 -10.55
C VAL A 364 0.28 0.22 -11.62
N ARG A 365 0.66 0.10 -12.89
CA ARG A 365 -0.30 -0.22 -13.98
C ARG A 365 -0.98 -1.58 -13.76
N ARG A 366 -0.21 -2.60 -13.37
CA ARG A 366 -0.77 -3.93 -13.02
C ARG A 366 -1.75 -3.81 -11.85
N LYS A 367 -1.40 -3.09 -10.79
CA LYS A 367 -2.30 -2.88 -9.63
C LYS A 367 -3.57 -2.11 -10.01
N ARG A 368 -3.46 -1.06 -10.82
CA ARG A 368 -4.63 -0.32 -11.33
C ARG A 368 -5.57 -1.24 -12.11
N ALA A 369 -5.04 -2.05 -13.02
CA ALA A 369 -5.83 -3.00 -13.81
C ALA A 369 -6.58 -4.01 -12.92
N MET A 370 -5.97 -4.49 -11.84
CA MET A 370 -6.63 -5.40 -10.88
C MET A 370 -7.74 -4.71 -10.08
N PHE A 371 -7.61 -3.41 -9.81
CA PHE A 371 -8.57 -2.65 -9.00
C PHE A 371 -9.66 -1.99 -9.83
N GLU A 372 -9.56 -2.01 -11.15
CA GLU A 372 -10.49 -1.37 -12.07
C GLU A 372 -11.89 -1.95 -11.93
N GLU A 373 -12.04 -3.27 -12.03
CA GLU A 373 -13.32 -3.95 -11.90
C GLU A 373 -14.00 -3.71 -10.54
N PRO A 374 -13.35 -3.91 -9.38
CA PRO A 374 -13.94 -3.56 -8.09
C PRO A 374 -14.32 -2.08 -7.93
N TYR A 375 -13.58 -1.16 -8.54
CA TYR A 375 -13.95 0.25 -8.51
C TYR A 375 -15.16 0.56 -9.38
N ILE A 376 -15.26 -0.04 -10.57
CA ILE A 376 -16.45 0.07 -11.43
C ILE A 376 -17.67 -0.51 -10.71
N GLU A 377 -17.52 -1.67 -10.05
CA GLU A 377 -18.59 -2.27 -9.25
C GLU A 377 -19.03 -1.34 -8.11
N LEU A 378 -18.08 -0.74 -7.38
CA LEU A 378 -18.37 0.19 -6.30
C LEU A 378 -19.15 1.42 -6.78
N ALA A 379 -18.75 2.01 -7.91
CA ALA A 379 -19.38 3.17 -8.49
C ALA A 379 -20.76 2.86 -9.07
N SER A 380 -20.90 1.74 -9.78
CA SER A 380 -22.19 1.27 -10.32
C SER A 380 -23.19 0.95 -9.20
N MET A 381 -22.71 0.30 -8.13
CA MET A 381 -23.49 0.01 -6.92
C MET A 381 -23.96 1.30 -6.24
N TYR A 382 -23.08 2.29 -6.12
CA TYR A 382 -23.43 3.61 -5.61
C TYR A 382 -24.54 4.27 -6.43
N LEU A 383 -24.39 4.31 -7.76
CA LEU A 383 -25.40 4.88 -8.66
C LEU A 383 -26.75 4.17 -8.54
N ALA A 384 -26.77 2.85 -8.44
CA ALA A 384 -28.00 2.09 -8.26
C ALA A 384 -28.69 2.45 -6.94
N MET A 385 -27.94 2.62 -5.87
CA MET A 385 -28.47 3.04 -4.56
C MET A 385 -28.99 4.49 -4.60
N TRP A 386 -28.22 5.40 -5.18
CA TRP A 386 -28.58 6.81 -5.33
C TRP A 386 -29.84 7.01 -6.20
N ALA A 387 -29.88 6.35 -7.36
CA ALA A 387 -31.01 6.40 -8.27
C ALA A 387 -32.30 5.88 -7.60
N LYS A 388 -32.20 4.78 -6.84
CA LYS A 388 -33.33 4.21 -6.09
C LYS A 388 -33.86 5.15 -5.02
N VAL A 389 -32.97 5.81 -4.26
CA VAL A 389 -33.36 6.77 -3.21
C VAL A 389 -34.04 8.00 -3.81
N ASN A 390 -33.47 8.53 -4.89
CA ASN A 390 -33.98 9.73 -5.56
C ASN A 390 -35.11 9.44 -6.57
N ARG A 391 -35.48 8.16 -6.76
CA ARG A 391 -36.51 7.71 -7.72
C ARG A 391 -36.21 8.12 -9.16
N ILE A 392 -34.91 8.16 -9.51
CA ILE A 392 -34.41 8.44 -10.85
C ILE A 392 -34.28 7.11 -11.59
N LYS A 393 -34.69 7.09 -12.85
CA LYS A 393 -34.45 5.94 -13.74
C LYS A 393 -33.26 6.28 -14.62
N LEU A 394 -32.22 5.47 -14.53
CA LEU A 394 -31.05 5.50 -15.43
C LEU A 394 -31.20 4.36 -16.45
N ASP A 395 -30.81 4.61 -17.68
CA ASP A 395 -30.85 3.60 -18.76
C ASP A 395 -29.77 2.53 -18.54
N THR A 396 -28.66 2.91 -17.93
CA THR A 396 -27.55 2.02 -17.56
C THR A 396 -26.94 2.44 -16.24
N TYR A 397 -26.25 1.54 -15.58
CA TYR A 397 -25.43 1.79 -14.40
C TYR A 397 -23.93 1.58 -14.71
N ASN A 398 -23.58 1.43 -15.99
CA ASN A 398 -22.19 1.28 -16.41
C ASN A 398 -21.43 2.58 -16.19
N VAL A 399 -20.28 2.49 -15.58
CA VAL A 399 -19.43 3.63 -15.22
C VAL A 399 -18.11 3.51 -15.98
N GLY A 400 -17.68 4.60 -16.58
CA GLY A 400 -16.32 4.74 -17.10
C GLY A 400 -15.35 5.04 -15.96
N ILE A 401 -14.14 4.54 -16.05
CA ILE A 401 -13.07 4.80 -15.09
C ILE A 401 -11.85 5.34 -15.83
N ASP A 402 -11.21 6.36 -15.25
CA ASP A 402 -9.96 6.93 -15.72
C ASP A 402 -9.01 7.16 -14.55
N TRP A 403 -7.72 7.19 -14.84
CA TRP A 403 -6.68 7.36 -13.85
C TRP A 403 -5.71 8.46 -14.26
N ASP A 404 -5.27 9.25 -13.30
CA ASP A 404 -4.20 10.22 -13.53
C ASP A 404 -2.93 9.56 -14.07
N GLU A 405 -2.14 10.32 -14.83
CA GLU A 405 -0.85 9.84 -15.31
C GLU A 405 0.08 9.47 -14.15
N ILE A 406 0.76 8.33 -14.27
CA ILE A 406 1.63 7.80 -13.21
C ILE A 406 2.94 8.59 -13.09
N THR A 407 3.48 9.03 -14.23
CA THR A 407 4.75 9.76 -14.29
C THR A 407 4.50 11.26 -14.23
N PRO A 408 5.24 12.01 -13.39
CA PRO A 408 5.22 13.46 -13.47
C PRO A 408 5.59 13.87 -14.89
N ARG A 409 4.76 14.65 -15.56
CA ARG A 409 5.07 15.17 -16.88
C ARG A 409 6.38 15.95 -16.76
N ASP A 410 7.41 15.55 -17.49
CA ASP A 410 8.59 16.39 -17.72
C ASP A 410 8.19 17.49 -18.71
N GLU A 411 7.47 18.49 -18.22
CA GLU A 411 6.97 19.60 -19.05
C GLU A 411 8.07 20.23 -19.90
N GLN A 412 9.29 20.31 -19.37
CA GLN A 412 10.44 20.81 -20.11
C GLN A 412 10.89 19.83 -21.22
N GLY A 413 10.94 18.53 -20.92
CA GLY A 413 11.27 17.50 -21.90
C GLY A 413 10.19 17.38 -22.96
N ILE A 414 8.92 17.44 -22.59
CA ILE A 414 7.79 17.43 -23.52
C ILE A 414 7.83 18.68 -24.40
N ALA A 415 7.99 19.87 -23.82
CA ALA A 415 8.10 21.11 -24.57
C ALA A 415 9.29 21.09 -25.56
N GLN A 416 10.44 20.57 -25.14
CA GLN A 416 11.60 20.42 -25.99
C GLN A 416 11.37 19.39 -27.13
N THR A 417 10.69 18.28 -26.83
CA THR A 417 10.31 17.26 -27.83
C THR A 417 9.32 17.83 -28.83
N ILE A 418 8.28 18.52 -28.37
CA ILE A 418 7.30 19.20 -29.22
C ILE A 418 8.01 20.22 -30.13
N LYS A 419 8.88 21.05 -29.53
CA LYS A 419 9.65 22.02 -30.31
C LYS A 419 10.47 21.34 -31.41
N THR A 420 11.23 20.31 -31.07
CA THR A 420 12.07 19.57 -32.02
C THR A 420 11.22 18.91 -33.12
N LEU A 421 10.04 18.39 -32.75
CA LEU A 421 9.10 17.78 -33.68
C LEU A 421 8.51 18.83 -34.64
N VAL A 422 8.08 19.99 -34.11
CA VAL A 422 7.55 21.09 -34.92
C VAL A 422 8.62 21.65 -35.84
N ASP A 423 9.84 21.88 -35.36
CA ASP A 423 10.96 22.34 -36.17
C ASP A 423 11.30 21.34 -37.28
N GLY A 424 11.27 20.02 -36.98
CA GLY A 424 11.47 18.96 -37.97
C GLY A 424 10.38 18.89 -39.02
N LEU A 425 9.11 19.02 -38.61
CA LEU A 425 7.96 19.03 -39.51
C LEU A 425 7.95 20.30 -40.38
N ALA A 426 8.26 21.46 -39.80
CA ALA A 426 8.39 22.70 -40.57
C ALA A 426 9.46 22.58 -41.67
N THR A 427 10.63 22.04 -41.34
CA THR A 427 11.68 21.77 -42.33
C THR A 427 11.23 20.78 -43.40
N ALA A 428 10.48 19.73 -43.06
CA ALA A 428 9.96 18.75 -44.00
C ALA A 428 8.90 19.35 -44.94
N VAL A 429 8.08 20.30 -44.45
CA VAL A 429 7.11 21.03 -45.26
C VAL A 429 7.83 22.03 -46.18
N GLU A 430 8.81 22.79 -45.68
CA GLU A 430 9.63 23.73 -46.47
C GLU A 430 10.40 23.01 -47.60
N THR A 431 10.95 21.86 -47.31
CA THR A 431 11.65 21.03 -48.29
C THR A 431 10.70 20.27 -49.23
N ARG A 432 9.37 20.43 -49.06
CA ARG A 432 8.31 19.77 -49.84
C ARG A 432 8.33 18.24 -49.78
N LEU A 433 8.85 17.69 -48.67
CA LEU A 433 8.83 16.24 -48.44
C LEU A 433 7.46 15.77 -47.95
N ILE A 434 6.73 16.61 -47.21
CA ILE A 434 5.37 16.34 -46.74
C ILE A 434 4.48 17.57 -46.96
N SER A 435 3.16 17.36 -47.01
CA SER A 435 2.19 18.46 -47.08
C SER A 435 1.96 19.02 -45.68
N LEU A 436 1.47 20.26 -45.59
CA LEU A 436 1.08 20.89 -44.33
C LEU A 436 -0.05 20.09 -43.64
N GLU A 437 -0.97 19.51 -44.41
CA GLU A 437 -2.05 18.64 -43.96
C GLU A 437 -1.49 17.39 -43.26
N SER A 438 -0.55 16.68 -43.90
CA SER A 438 0.10 15.51 -43.32
C SER A 438 0.91 15.84 -42.08
N ALA A 439 1.56 17.00 -42.01
CA ALA A 439 2.27 17.45 -40.84
C ALA A 439 1.31 17.76 -39.66
N SER A 440 0.15 18.34 -39.96
CA SER A 440 -0.90 18.63 -38.97
C SER A 440 -1.53 17.33 -38.40
N GLU A 441 -1.77 16.36 -39.31
CA GLU A 441 -2.33 15.06 -38.93
C GLU A 441 -1.36 14.27 -38.05
N PHE A 442 -0.07 14.30 -38.36
CA PHE A 442 0.97 13.70 -37.54
C PHE A 442 1.07 14.36 -36.15
N LEU A 443 0.97 15.70 -36.08
CA LEU A 443 0.94 16.42 -34.79
C LEU A 443 -0.30 16.03 -33.95
N ARG A 444 -1.45 15.84 -34.59
CA ARG A 444 -2.68 15.39 -33.93
C ARG A 444 -2.52 14.02 -33.30
N GLU A 445 -1.89 13.09 -34.01
CA GLU A 445 -1.65 11.73 -33.52
C GLU A 445 -0.63 11.70 -32.39
N PHE A 446 0.44 12.51 -32.49
CA PHE A 446 1.55 12.49 -31.52
C PHE A 446 1.29 13.31 -30.26
N VAL A 447 0.49 14.38 -30.34
CA VAL A 447 0.15 15.27 -29.22
C VAL A 447 -1.36 15.49 -29.13
N PRO A 448 -2.11 14.49 -28.64
CA PRO A 448 -3.58 14.58 -28.51
C PRO A 448 -4.07 15.78 -27.68
N SER A 449 -3.25 16.27 -26.76
CA SER A 449 -3.56 17.45 -25.94
C SER A 449 -3.61 18.77 -26.73
N MET A 450 -3.13 18.80 -27.98
CA MET A 450 -3.24 19.93 -28.89
C MET A 450 -4.49 19.90 -29.79
N LEU A 451 -5.29 18.82 -29.73
CA LEU A 451 -6.52 18.68 -30.54
C LEU A 451 -7.48 19.89 -30.49
N PRO A 452 -7.73 20.54 -29.32
CA PRO A 452 -8.63 21.69 -29.28
C PRO A 452 -8.15 22.90 -30.08
N TRP A 453 -6.84 22.99 -30.35
CA TRP A 453 -6.21 24.10 -31.07
C TRP A 453 -6.05 23.84 -32.57
N LEU A 454 -6.32 22.60 -33.01
CA LEU A 454 -6.11 22.12 -34.37
C LEU A 454 -7.42 21.86 -35.12
N ASP A 455 -8.54 22.40 -34.66
CA ASP A 455 -9.82 22.30 -35.34
C ASP A 455 -9.80 23.03 -36.67
N ALA A 456 -10.37 22.44 -37.72
CA ALA A 456 -10.20 22.90 -39.11
C ALA A 456 -10.68 24.35 -39.32
N ASP A 457 -11.77 24.74 -38.65
CA ASP A 457 -12.30 26.11 -38.76
C ASP A 457 -11.46 27.16 -38.01
N ALA A 458 -10.80 26.73 -36.90
CA ALA A 458 -9.85 27.58 -36.16
C ALA A 458 -8.51 27.70 -36.90
N GLN A 459 -8.12 26.72 -37.72
CA GLN A 459 -6.88 26.76 -38.49
C GLN A 459 -6.86 27.83 -39.59
N GLU A 460 -7.96 28.05 -40.28
CA GLU A 460 -8.01 29.10 -41.33
C GLU A 460 -7.87 30.48 -40.72
N ASP A 461 -8.51 30.77 -39.59
CA ASP A 461 -8.41 32.04 -38.91
C ASP A 461 -7.06 32.24 -38.24
N GLU A 462 -6.46 31.19 -37.65
CA GLU A 462 -5.12 31.21 -37.07
C GLU A 462 -4.04 31.38 -38.15
N GLN A 463 -4.15 30.66 -39.28
CA GLN A 463 -3.25 30.84 -40.42
C GLN A 463 -3.34 32.25 -41.04
N ARG A 464 -4.53 32.81 -41.10
CA ARG A 464 -4.73 34.22 -41.51
C ARG A 464 -4.10 35.21 -40.55
N ARG A 465 -4.18 34.95 -39.21
CA ARG A 465 -3.51 35.77 -38.20
C ARG A 465 -2.00 35.66 -38.27
N VAL A 466 -1.48 34.43 -38.37
CA VAL A 466 -0.03 34.18 -38.50
C VAL A 466 0.51 34.77 -39.81
N ALA A 467 -0.19 34.61 -40.93
CA ALA A 467 0.20 35.24 -42.19
C ALA A 467 0.19 36.77 -42.13
N LYS A 468 -0.79 37.38 -41.43
CA LYS A 468 -0.82 38.84 -41.20
C LYS A 468 0.33 39.31 -40.30
N SER A 469 0.64 38.53 -39.22
CA SER A 469 1.75 38.89 -38.33
C SER A 469 3.11 38.69 -38.98
N MET A 470 3.30 37.65 -39.81
CA MET A 470 4.53 37.49 -40.61
C MET A 470 4.69 38.55 -41.68
N ALA A 471 3.61 38.93 -42.38
CA ALA A 471 3.63 40.03 -43.34
C ALA A 471 3.93 41.39 -42.65
N PHE A 472 3.45 41.57 -41.43
CA PHE A 472 3.78 42.73 -40.61
C PHE A 472 5.26 42.75 -40.21
N LEU A 473 5.80 41.64 -39.72
CA LEU A 473 7.21 41.51 -39.36
C LEU A 473 8.14 41.73 -40.57
N ALA A 474 7.80 41.17 -41.71
CA ALA A 474 8.55 41.38 -42.95
C ALA A 474 8.55 42.85 -43.38
N ARG A 475 7.43 43.56 -43.23
CA ARG A 475 7.36 45.02 -43.47
C ARG A 475 8.20 45.85 -42.50
N VAL A 476 8.28 45.39 -41.24
CA VAL A 476 9.13 46.07 -40.20
C VAL A 476 10.62 45.81 -40.49
N GLU A 477 11.00 44.60 -40.97
CA GLU A 477 12.39 44.30 -41.37
C GLU A 477 12.83 45.06 -42.64
N ASP A 478 11.90 45.32 -43.59
CA ASP A 478 12.16 46.11 -44.79
C ASP A 478 12.19 47.64 -44.56
N GLY A 479 12.07 48.10 -43.31
CA GLY A 479 12.31 49.52 -42.95
C GLY A 479 11.17 50.48 -43.21
N PHE A 480 9.94 49.98 -43.46
CA PHE A 480 8.74 50.84 -43.54
C PHE A 480 8.28 51.20 -42.12
N GLY A 481 8.40 52.47 -41.74
CA GLY A 481 8.08 52.98 -40.43
C GLY A 481 6.57 52.96 -40.11
N PHE A 482 6.26 53.06 -38.83
CA PHE A 482 4.92 53.02 -38.21
C PHE A 482 3.92 54.08 -38.73
N GLU A 483 4.35 55.05 -39.55
CA GLU A 483 3.51 56.18 -39.98
C GLU A 483 2.47 55.86 -41.08
N GLU A 484 2.56 54.69 -41.77
CA GLU A 484 1.60 54.35 -42.84
C GLU A 484 0.39 53.52 -42.39
N LEU A 485 0.38 53.03 -41.17
CA LEU A 485 -0.70 52.14 -40.66
C LEU A 485 -1.93 52.88 -40.11
N GLU A 486 -1.79 54.20 -39.79
CA GLU A 486 -2.94 55.02 -39.35
C GLU A 486 -3.86 55.47 -40.51
N ASN A 487 -3.42 55.34 -41.75
CA ASN A 487 -4.21 55.79 -42.88
C ASN A 487 -5.06 54.71 -43.57
N GLU A 488 -4.92 53.45 -43.27
CA GLU A 488 -5.73 52.35 -43.86
C GLU A 488 -6.94 51.95 -43.00
N GLU A 489 -7.04 52.32 -41.71
CA GLU A 489 -8.23 52.09 -40.91
C GLU A 489 -9.35 53.14 -41.07
N GLY A 490 -9.17 54.09 -41.91
CA GLY A 490 -10.12 55.17 -42.15
C GLY A 490 -10.82 55.18 -43.52
N ALA A 491 -10.76 54.10 -44.33
CA ALA A 491 -11.41 54.01 -45.65
C ALA A 491 -12.38 52.85 -45.77
#